data_0f14e7f3f3aa858f2c4f09f733894d36
#
_entry.id   0f14e7f3f3aa858f2c4f09f733894d36
#
_cell.length_a   1.000
_cell.length_b   1.000
_cell.length_c   1.000
_cell.angle_alpha   90.00
_cell.angle_beta   90.00
_cell.angle_gamma   90.00
#
_symmetry.space_group_name_H-M   'P 1'
#
loop_
_entity.id
_entity.type
_entity.pdbx_description
1 polymer ?
#
loop_
_entity_poly.entity_id
_entity_poly.type
_entity_poly.pdbx_seq_one_letter_code
_entity_poly.pdbx_strand_id
1 'polypeptide(L)' 'MEWNEKLSAEYRESASKIKGRIDELTAQVRAHRGPHGVLDKEGDEILIRRRFLYNMYADTVHTAHLLEHYYD' A
#
# COMPACT_ATOMS: atom_id res chain seq x y z
N MET A 1 24.99 7.72 1.31
CA MET A 1 25.72 6.69 2.02
C MET A 1 25.15 5.31 1.73
N GLU A 2 26.04 4.35 1.65
CA GLU A 2 25.70 2.96 1.31
C GLU A 2 24.61 2.38 2.24
N TRP A 3 24.69 2.67 3.53
CA TRP A 3 23.71 2.24 4.53
C TRP A 3 22.30 2.78 4.23
N ASN A 4 22.21 4.08 3.94
CA ASN A 4 20.91 4.71 3.63
C ASN A 4 20.33 4.19 2.32
N GLU A 5 21.17 3.96 1.33
CA GLU A 5 20.75 3.41 0.04
C GLU A 5 20.21 1.99 0.19
N LYS A 6 20.89 1.16 0.97
CA LYS A 6 20.46 -0.21 1.25
C LYS A 6 19.13 -0.21 1.99
N LEU A 7 18.99 0.63 3.01
CA LEU A 7 17.79 0.69 3.81
C LEU A 7 16.62 1.23 3.00
N SER A 8 16.85 2.26 2.17
CA SER A 8 15.79 2.79 1.30
C SER A 8 15.32 1.73 0.30
N ALA A 9 16.23 0.92 -0.23
CA ALA A 9 15.88 -0.18 -1.14
C ALA A 9 14.99 -1.21 -0.44
N GLU A 10 15.27 -1.51 0.82
CA GLU A 10 14.43 -2.43 1.61
C GLU A 10 13.04 -1.86 1.83
N TYR A 11 12.93 -0.57 2.12
CA TYR A 11 11.62 0.09 2.25
C TYR A 11 10.87 0.12 0.93
N ARG A 12 11.56 0.35 -0.20
CA ARG A 12 10.96 0.31 -1.54
C ARG A 12 10.42 -1.08 -1.87
N GLU A 13 11.17 -2.12 -1.51
CA GLU A 13 10.72 -3.50 -1.70
C GLU A 13 9.48 -3.79 -0.87
N SER A 14 9.48 -3.38 0.39
CA SER A 14 8.31 -3.52 1.26
C SER A 14 7.10 -2.79 0.70
N ALA A 15 7.29 -1.55 0.20
CA ALA A 15 6.23 -0.78 -0.42
C ALA A 15 5.65 -1.50 -1.65
N SER A 16 6.50 -2.11 -2.47
CA SER A 16 6.06 -2.87 -3.63
C SER A 16 5.16 -4.05 -3.24
N LYS A 17 5.52 -4.75 -2.17
CA LYS A 17 4.71 -5.87 -1.65
C LYS A 17 3.36 -5.39 -1.13
N ILE A 18 3.35 -4.28 -0.40
CA ILE A 18 2.11 -3.67 0.10
C ILE A 18 1.23 -3.25 -1.07
N LYS A 19 1.81 -2.64 -2.10
CA LYS A 19 1.08 -2.21 -3.31
C LYS A 19 0.45 -3.40 -4.02
N GLY A 20 1.16 -4.52 -4.12
CA GLY A 20 0.61 -5.75 -4.69
C GLY A 20 -0.62 -6.23 -3.93
N ARG A 21 -0.56 -6.19 -2.60
CA ARG A 21 -1.70 -6.55 -1.76
C ARG A 21 -2.87 -5.59 -1.92
N ILE A 22 -2.59 -4.28 -2.03
CA ILE A 22 -3.62 -3.28 -2.31
C ILE A 22 -4.33 -3.59 -3.63
N ASP A 23 -3.59 -3.94 -4.67
CA ASP A 23 -4.15 -4.27 -5.98
C ASP A 23 -5.05 -5.52 -5.92
N GLU A 24 -4.63 -6.54 -5.15
CA GLU A 24 -5.45 -7.72 -4.91
C GLU A 24 -6.77 -7.36 -4.23
N LEU A 25 -6.71 -6.53 -3.18
CA LEU A 25 -7.91 -6.10 -2.47
C LEU A 25 -8.81 -5.23 -3.34
N THR A 26 -8.24 -4.43 -4.22
CA THR A 26 -9.01 -3.63 -5.19
C THR A 26 -9.82 -4.54 -6.11
N ALA A 27 -9.22 -5.62 -6.60
CA ALA A 27 -9.92 -6.59 -7.42
C ALA A 27 -11.04 -7.28 -6.63
N GLN A 28 -10.79 -7.62 -5.37
CA GLN A 28 -11.80 -8.24 -4.50
C GLN A 28 -12.99 -7.30 -4.25
N VAL A 29 -12.71 -6.01 -4.02
CA VAL A 29 -13.79 -5.01 -3.84
C VAL A 29 -14.68 -4.96 -5.08
N ARG A 30 -14.10 -4.99 -6.27
CA ARG A 30 -14.88 -5.00 -7.51
C ARG A 30 -15.79 -6.22 -7.60
N ALA A 31 -15.30 -7.38 -7.15
CA ALA A 31 -16.09 -8.62 -7.15
C ALA A 31 -17.26 -8.58 -6.19
N HIS A 32 -17.18 -7.76 -5.13
CA HIS A 32 -18.23 -7.62 -4.13
C HIS A 32 -19.22 -6.48 -4.41
N ARG A 33 -19.07 -5.76 -5.53
CA ARG A 33 -20.04 -4.72 -5.92
C ARG A 33 -21.26 -5.37 -6.55
N GLY A 34 -22.43 -4.99 -6.06
CA GLY A 34 -23.70 -5.43 -6.62
C GLY A 34 -24.09 -4.63 -7.86
N PRO A 35 -25.31 -4.91 -8.43
CA PRO A 35 -25.77 -4.28 -9.68
C PRO A 35 -25.84 -2.75 -9.65
N HIS A 36 -25.98 -2.16 -8.47
CA HIS A 36 -26.06 -0.70 -8.31
C HIS A 36 -24.78 -0.11 -7.71
N GLY A 37 -23.69 -0.84 -7.76
CA GLY A 37 -22.41 -0.40 -7.21
C GLY A 37 -22.34 -0.42 -5.69
N VAL A 38 -23.31 -1.01 -5.01
CA VAL A 38 -23.36 -1.12 -3.56
C VAL A 38 -22.51 -2.31 -3.12
N LEU A 39 -21.64 -2.08 -2.15
CA LEU A 39 -20.81 -3.14 -1.57
C LEU A 39 -21.61 -3.90 -0.50
N ASP A 40 -21.41 -5.22 -0.43
CA ASP A 40 -21.91 -6.01 0.68
C ASP A 40 -20.99 -5.81 1.90
N LYS A 41 -21.35 -6.45 3.03
CA LYS A 41 -20.58 -6.32 4.27
C LYS A 41 -19.12 -6.73 4.12
N GLU A 42 -18.86 -7.82 3.40
CA GLU A 42 -17.48 -8.27 3.13
C GLU A 42 -16.71 -7.25 2.29
N GLY A 43 -17.37 -6.66 1.30
CA GLY A 43 -16.77 -5.61 0.47
C GLY A 43 -16.37 -4.39 1.29
N ASP A 44 -17.22 -4.00 2.25
CA ASP A 44 -16.91 -2.89 3.15
C ASP A 44 -15.69 -3.21 4.04
N GLU A 45 -15.61 -4.41 4.56
CA GLU A 45 -14.48 -4.85 5.38
C GLU A 45 -13.18 -4.87 4.58
N ILE A 46 -13.23 -5.33 3.33
CA ILE A 46 -12.08 -5.34 2.43
C ILE A 46 -11.63 -3.89 2.15
N LEU A 47 -12.58 -2.99 1.94
CA LEU A 47 -12.29 -1.58 1.69
C LEU A 47 -11.57 -0.92 2.86
N ILE A 48 -12.00 -1.23 4.09
CA ILE A 48 -11.34 -0.73 5.31
C ILE A 48 -9.91 -1.26 5.39
N ARG A 49 -9.72 -2.56 5.15
CA ARG A 49 -8.39 -3.19 5.14
C ARG A 49 -7.48 -2.55 4.10
N ARG A 50 -8.02 -2.27 2.90
CA ARG A 50 -7.27 -1.62 1.84
C ARG A 50 -6.80 -0.23 2.27
N ARG A 51 -7.64 0.51 3.00
CA ARG A 51 -7.29 1.84 3.51
C ARG A 51 -6.10 1.78 4.47
N PHE A 52 -6.07 0.81 5.38
CA PHE A 52 -4.93 0.61 6.26
C PHE A 52 -3.65 0.33 5.47
N LEU A 53 -3.74 -0.50 4.44
CA LEU A 53 -2.58 -0.81 3.60
C LEU A 53 -2.10 0.42 2.82
N TYR A 54 -3.01 1.27 2.36
CA TYR A 54 -2.64 2.52 1.70
C TYR A 54 -1.85 3.43 2.64
N ASN A 55 -2.28 3.53 3.89
CA ASN A 55 -1.56 4.33 4.88
C ASN A 55 -0.16 3.77 5.13
N MET A 56 -0.05 2.45 5.26
CA MET A 56 1.25 1.79 5.42
C MET A 56 2.15 2.01 4.19
N TYR A 57 1.57 1.91 3.01
CA TYR A 57 2.28 2.14 1.76
C TYR A 57 2.83 3.56 1.70
N ALA A 58 1.99 4.56 1.98
CA ALA A 58 2.39 5.96 1.97
C ALA A 58 3.51 6.24 2.97
N ASP A 59 3.41 5.69 4.18
CA ASP A 59 4.44 5.85 5.22
C ASP A 59 5.75 5.19 4.79
N THR A 60 5.67 4.01 4.21
CA THR A 60 6.85 3.26 3.76
C THR A 60 7.57 4.00 2.63
N VAL A 61 6.83 4.51 1.65
CA VAL A 61 7.38 5.28 0.54
C VAL A 61 8.00 6.58 1.04
N HIS A 62 7.32 7.25 1.97
CA HIS A 62 7.82 8.50 2.56
C HIS A 62 9.15 8.26 3.29
N THR A 63 9.23 7.18 4.07
CA THR A 63 10.46 6.81 4.77
C THR A 63 11.60 6.52 3.79
N ALA A 64 11.32 5.79 2.72
CA ALA A 64 12.32 5.53 1.67
C ALA A 64 12.82 6.83 1.05
N HIS A 65 11.90 7.74 0.77
CA HIS A 65 12.24 9.05 0.20
C HIS A 65 13.15 9.85 1.13
N LEU A 66 12.83 9.88 2.42
CA LEU A 66 13.65 10.58 3.41
C LEU A 66 15.07 10.00 3.49
N LEU A 67 15.19 8.66 3.44
CA LEU A 67 16.49 8.00 3.46
C LEU A 67 17.31 8.29 2.20
N GLU A 68 16.67 8.34 1.04
CA GLU A 68 17.30 8.63 -0.23
C GLU A 68 17.83 10.07 -0.31
N HIS A 69 17.17 10.98 0.38
CA HIS A 69 17.48 12.43 0.33
C HIS A 69 18.01 12.97 1.66
N TYR A 70 18.52 12.09 2.51
CA TYR A 70 18.95 12.47 3.87
C TYR A 70 20.03 13.55 3.88
N TYR A 71 20.90 13.56 2.88
CA TYR A 71 22.00 14.51 2.77
C TYR A 71 21.81 15.56 1.67
N ASP A 72 20.64 15.64 1.10
CA ASP A 72 20.34 16.64 0.07
C ASP A 72 20.24 18.06 0.62
#